data_7130af09b70ee4b47f568bd99fe3a7e8
#
_entry.id   7130af09b70ee4b47f568bd99fe3a7e8
#
_cell.length_a   1.000
_cell.length_b   1.000
_cell.length_c   1.000
_cell.angle_alpha   90.00
_cell.angle_beta   90.00
_cell.angle_gamma   90.00
#
_symmetry.space_group_name_H-M   'P 1'
#
loop_
_entity.id
_entity.type
_entity.pdbx_description
1 polymer ?
#
loop_
_entity_poly.entity_id
_entity_poly.type
_entity_poly.pdbx_seq_one_letter_code
_entity_poly.pdbx_strand_id
1 'polypeptide(L)'
;SVRLAHDLVSGFVSPVSGMEKVPLRHALGRVLAEDVVAPVSVPCFDNAAMDGFAFSSRNLDLSNPVMLKVAGFSAAGHPYLGRIRFGECIRIMTGAVVPEGCDTIVQQENVEMIDEMHLSVPARAVMAGDNIRKTGENVCEGSVLIVGGTLLRPAHLGMLASVGMAEVAVRRKVRVALFSTGDELRPAGMELENGAIYDSNRAVLTGLMERLGCDVLDMGIVGDDPGELEEALLQACENADAVVTSGGVSVGVADYTKQVMAKIGDVAFWSIRMRPGRPMAFGKIRSGGDHAFLFGLPGNPVAVMVSFYFFVRDALLHMMGALPSPLLPVRAQAATSLSKRVGRMEFQRGVLSQNADGNLTVRTTGEQGSG
;
A
#
# COMPACT_ATOMS: atom_id res chain seq x y z
N SER A 1 -23.48 16.64 3.04
CA SER A 1 -23.13 15.47 3.88
C SER A 1 -21.64 15.17 3.75
N VAL A 2 -21.06 14.38 4.63
CA VAL A 2 -19.66 13.94 4.56
C VAL A 2 -19.38 13.20 3.25
N ARG A 3 -20.25 12.26 2.90
CA ARG A 3 -20.12 11.49 1.65
C ARG A 3 -20.13 12.37 0.39
N LEU A 4 -21.07 13.31 0.32
CA LEU A 4 -21.11 14.24 -0.82
C LEU A 4 -19.83 15.09 -0.92
N ALA A 5 -19.28 15.54 0.23
CA ALA A 5 -18.03 16.29 0.24
C ALA A 5 -16.85 15.42 -0.24
N HIS A 6 -16.78 14.17 0.21
CA HIS A 6 -15.77 13.21 -0.25
C HIS A 6 -15.86 12.98 -1.78
N ASP A 7 -17.06 12.72 -2.30
CA ASP A 7 -17.28 12.46 -3.73
C ASP A 7 -16.91 13.68 -4.59
N LEU A 8 -17.24 14.89 -4.12
CA LEU A 8 -16.86 16.14 -4.80
C LEU A 8 -15.35 16.36 -4.81
N VAL A 9 -14.65 16.15 -3.68
CA VAL A 9 -13.20 16.27 -3.60
C VAL A 9 -12.52 15.26 -4.53
N SER A 10 -12.93 14.00 -4.45
CA SER A 10 -12.34 12.93 -5.27
C SER A 10 -12.57 13.13 -6.78
N GLY A 11 -13.72 13.68 -7.17
CA GLY A 11 -14.03 13.97 -8.57
C GLY A 11 -13.41 15.26 -9.12
N PHE A 12 -12.86 16.13 -8.25
CA PHE A 12 -12.29 17.40 -8.66
C PHE A 12 -10.79 17.32 -8.91
N VAL A 13 -10.07 16.47 -8.16
CA VAL A 13 -8.63 16.28 -8.33
C VAL A 13 -8.34 15.37 -9.52
N SER A 14 -7.17 15.52 -10.11
CA SER A 14 -6.69 14.70 -11.22
C SER A 14 -5.31 14.14 -10.94
N PRO A 15 -4.96 12.97 -11.49
CA PRO A 15 -3.62 12.41 -11.35
C PRO A 15 -2.54 13.35 -11.88
N VAL A 16 -1.42 13.44 -11.17
CA VAL A 16 -0.25 14.18 -11.62
C VAL A 16 0.39 13.49 -12.83
N SER A 17 0.92 14.26 -13.75
CA SER A 17 1.68 13.76 -14.88
C SER A 17 3.12 13.41 -14.47
N GLY A 18 3.71 12.47 -15.21
CA GLY A 18 5.10 12.06 -15.05
C GLY A 18 5.27 10.70 -14.40
N MET A 19 6.28 9.99 -14.89
CA MET A 19 6.72 8.69 -14.39
C MET A 19 8.25 8.69 -14.27
N GLU A 20 8.78 7.80 -13.46
CA GLU A 20 10.20 7.58 -13.29
C GLU A 20 10.48 6.09 -13.11
N LYS A 21 11.65 5.64 -13.56
CA LYS A 21 12.15 4.30 -13.24
C LYS A 21 12.89 4.34 -11.93
N VAL A 22 12.55 3.44 -11.02
CA VAL A 22 13.21 3.33 -9.73
C VAL A 22 13.70 1.90 -9.49
N PRO A 23 14.87 1.72 -8.86
CA PRO A 23 15.31 0.42 -8.39
C PRO A 23 14.25 -0.20 -7.47
N LEU A 24 14.08 -1.52 -7.53
CA LEU A 24 13.05 -2.24 -6.78
C LEU A 24 13.10 -1.94 -5.27
N ARG A 25 14.29 -1.77 -4.68
CA ARG A 25 14.48 -1.38 -3.28
C ARG A 25 13.86 -0.02 -2.91
N HIS A 26 13.62 0.86 -3.89
CA HIS A 26 13.02 2.19 -3.70
C HIS A 26 11.55 2.27 -4.18
N ALA A 27 10.99 1.13 -4.58
CA ALA A 27 9.63 1.07 -5.12
C ALA A 27 8.54 0.90 -4.05
N LEU A 28 8.91 0.58 -2.79
CA LEU A 28 7.93 0.44 -1.71
C LEU A 28 7.14 1.75 -1.50
N GLY A 29 5.80 1.64 -1.44
CA GLY A 29 4.92 2.79 -1.27
C GLY A 29 4.77 3.68 -2.51
N ARG A 30 5.37 3.33 -3.64
CA ARG A 30 5.19 4.01 -4.92
C ARG A 30 3.97 3.44 -5.66
N VAL A 31 3.40 4.23 -6.54
CA VAL A 31 2.29 3.79 -7.41
C VAL A 31 2.85 3.35 -8.76
N LEU A 32 2.53 2.15 -9.16
CA LEU A 32 2.97 1.58 -10.44
C LEU A 32 2.41 2.38 -11.61
N ALA A 33 3.25 2.79 -12.57
CA ALA A 33 2.83 3.67 -13.66
C ALA A 33 2.01 2.94 -14.74
N GLU A 34 2.33 1.69 -15.01
CA GLU A 34 1.77 0.85 -16.06
C GLU A 34 1.71 -0.62 -15.63
N ASP A 35 1.01 -1.46 -16.37
CA ASP A 35 0.96 -2.89 -16.10
C ASP A 35 2.34 -3.52 -16.21
N VAL A 36 2.67 -4.37 -15.26
CA VAL A 36 3.87 -5.22 -15.35
C VAL A 36 3.48 -6.57 -15.92
N VAL A 37 4.05 -6.89 -17.08
CA VAL A 37 3.92 -8.19 -17.72
C VAL A 37 5.08 -9.08 -17.27
N ALA A 38 4.79 -10.32 -16.88
CA ALA A 38 5.81 -11.27 -16.43
C ALA A 38 6.77 -11.62 -17.58
N PRO A 39 8.09 -11.33 -17.47
CA PRO A 39 9.07 -11.63 -18.49
C PRO A 39 9.49 -13.10 -18.52
N VAL A 40 9.18 -13.84 -17.48
CA VAL A 40 9.46 -15.28 -17.34
C VAL A 40 8.35 -15.95 -16.55
N SER A 41 8.22 -17.25 -16.74
CA SER A 41 7.32 -18.09 -15.92
C SER A 41 7.86 -18.31 -14.51
N VAL A 42 6.98 -18.50 -13.52
CA VAL A 42 7.34 -18.91 -12.15
C VAL A 42 6.54 -20.14 -11.76
N PRO A 43 7.19 -21.27 -11.46
CA PRO A 43 8.62 -21.54 -11.64
C PRO A 43 9.05 -21.50 -13.12
N CYS A 44 10.34 -21.25 -13.36
CA CYS A 44 10.92 -21.17 -14.72
C CYS A 44 11.11 -22.56 -15.35
N PHE A 45 11.02 -23.62 -14.59
CA PHE A 45 11.20 -25.02 -15.00
C PHE A 45 10.38 -25.95 -14.11
N ASP A 46 10.05 -27.14 -14.59
CA ASP A 46 9.44 -28.17 -13.77
C ASP A 46 10.38 -28.55 -12.64
N ASN A 47 9.90 -28.51 -11.39
CA ASN A 47 10.72 -28.78 -10.22
C ASN A 47 10.01 -29.68 -9.19
N ALA A 48 10.82 -30.30 -8.32
CA ALA A 48 10.32 -31.15 -7.27
C ALA A 48 9.56 -30.37 -6.20
N ALA A 49 8.35 -30.80 -5.89
CA ALA A 49 7.57 -30.27 -4.77
C ALA A 49 8.01 -30.83 -3.41
N MET A 50 8.65 -32.02 -3.40
CA MET A 50 9.05 -32.75 -2.22
C MET A 50 10.43 -33.39 -2.42
N ASP A 51 11.10 -33.73 -1.32
CA ASP A 51 12.28 -34.58 -1.32
C ASP A 51 11.89 -36.03 -1.63
N GLY A 52 12.60 -36.66 -2.54
CA GLY A 52 12.22 -38.02 -2.95
C GLY A 52 13.03 -38.56 -4.11
N PHE A 53 12.37 -39.35 -4.96
CA PHE A 53 12.99 -39.98 -6.10
C PHE A 53 12.15 -39.73 -7.35
N ALA A 54 12.77 -39.09 -8.34
CA ALA A 54 12.17 -38.78 -9.65
C ALA A 54 12.42 -39.95 -10.61
N PHE A 55 11.37 -40.39 -11.31
CA PHE A 55 11.43 -41.48 -12.25
C PHE A 55 10.42 -41.28 -13.40
N SER A 56 10.49 -42.14 -14.42
CA SER A 56 9.45 -42.20 -15.45
C SER A 56 8.38 -43.18 -15.05
N SER A 57 7.13 -42.75 -14.91
CA SER A 57 5.99 -43.63 -14.68
C SER A 57 5.52 -44.40 -15.94
N ARG A 58 6.04 -44.00 -17.12
CA ARG A 58 5.66 -44.59 -18.40
C ARG A 58 6.03 -46.06 -18.42
N ASN A 59 5.06 -46.90 -18.78
CA ASN A 59 5.20 -48.35 -18.84
C ASN A 59 5.46 -49.04 -17.47
N LEU A 60 5.23 -48.33 -16.37
CA LEU A 60 5.23 -48.90 -15.03
C LEU A 60 3.79 -49.11 -14.54
N ASP A 61 3.52 -50.23 -13.94
CA ASP A 61 2.23 -50.49 -13.25
C ASP A 61 2.37 -50.11 -11.77
N LEU A 62 2.02 -48.87 -11.45
CA LEU A 62 2.06 -48.35 -10.09
C LEU A 62 1.02 -48.97 -9.15
N SER A 63 0.14 -49.84 -9.64
CA SER A 63 -0.74 -50.63 -8.79
C SER A 63 -0.03 -51.83 -8.11
N ASN A 64 1.20 -52.12 -8.55
CA ASN A 64 2.12 -53.12 -7.99
C ASN A 64 3.39 -52.45 -7.45
N PRO A 65 4.14 -53.09 -6.54
CA PRO A 65 5.45 -52.58 -6.12
C PRO A 65 6.41 -52.45 -7.32
N VAL A 66 7.13 -51.35 -7.41
CA VAL A 66 8.09 -51.09 -8.48
C VAL A 66 9.50 -50.97 -7.93
N MET A 67 10.43 -51.76 -8.47
CA MET A 67 11.85 -51.67 -8.15
C MET A 67 12.55 -50.66 -9.03
N LEU A 68 13.31 -49.74 -8.41
CA LEU A 68 14.06 -48.70 -9.09
C LEU A 68 15.51 -48.69 -8.62
N LYS A 69 16.43 -48.37 -9.55
CA LYS A 69 17.85 -48.16 -9.26
C LYS A 69 18.16 -46.65 -9.19
N VAL A 70 18.81 -46.21 -8.13
CA VAL A 70 19.26 -44.83 -7.99
C VAL A 70 20.47 -44.58 -8.92
N ALA A 71 20.29 -43.80 -9.96
CA ALA A 71 21.31 -43.52 -11.00
C ALA A 71 22.01 -42.19 -10.79
N GLY A 72 21.52 -41.32 -9.87
CA GLY A 72 22.12 -40.00 -9.63
C GLY A 72 21.36 -39.17 -8.60
N PHE A 73 21.74 -37.89 -8.53
CA PHE A 73 21.24 -36.95 -7.57
C PHE A 73 20.98 -35.59 -8.24
N SER A 74 19.87 -34.91 -7.90
CA SER A 74 19.51 -33.57 -8.34
C SER A 74 19.15 -32.70 -7.11
N ALA A 75 19.79 -31.56 -6.97
CA ALA A 75 19.48 -30.59 -5.92
C ALA A 75 19.19 -29.20 -6.51
N ALA A 76 18.56 -28.34 -5.72
CA ALA A 76 18.33 -26.96 -6.12
C ALA A 76 19.67 -26.28 -6.47
N GLY A 77 19.75 -25.67 -7.66
CA GLY A 77 20.99 -25.09 -8.19
C GLY A 77 21.99 -26.09 -8.78
N HIS A 78 21.76 -27.42 -8.61
CA HIS A 78 22.64 -28.48 -9.12
C HIS A 78 21.81 -29.55 -9.85
N PRO A 79 21.31 -29.28 -11.06
CA PRO A 79 20.47 -30.19 -11.81
C PRO A 79 21.24 -31.43 -12.24
N TYR A 80 20.55 -32.58 -12.28
CA TYR A 80 21.09 -33.78 -12.91
C TYR A 80 21.01 -33.64 -14.43
N LEU A 81 22.13 -33.74 -15.11
CA LEU A 81 22.24 -33.57 -16.57
C LEU A 81 22.29 -34.89 -17.36
N GLY A 82 22.25 -36.05 -16.67
CA GLY A 82 22.25 -37.35 -17.31
C GLY A 82 20.87 -37.74 -17.84
N ARG A 83 20.84 -38.81 -18.64
CA ARG A 83 19.59 -39.44 -19.05
C ARG A 83 19.27 -40.64 -18.16
N ILE A 84 18.02 -40.75 -17.76
CA ILE A 84 17.54 -41.93 -17.03
C ILE A 84 17.12 -43.02 -18.00
N ARG A 85 17.36 -44.27 -17.57
CA ARG A 85 16.92 -45.47 -18.30
C ARG A 85 15.66 -46.05 -17.62
N PHE A 86 15.01 -46.94 -18.32
CA PHE A 86 13.90 -47.69 -17.73
C PHE A 86 14.34 -48.43 -16.46
N GLY A 87 13.56 -48.29 -15.38
CA GLY A 87 13.90 -48.85 -14.07
C GLY A 87 14.93 -48.06 -13.25
N GLU A 88 15.37 -46.90 -13.73
CA GLU A 88 16.21 -45.96 -12.95
C GLU A 88 15.39 -44.82 -12.36
N CYS A 89 15.88 -44.28 -11.24
CA CYS A 89 15.39 -43.05 -10.60
C CYS A 89 16.54 -42.14 -10.19
N ILE A 90 16.25 -40.86 -9.98
CA ILE A 90 17.17 -39.87 -9.49
C ILE A 90 16.70 -39.39 -8.12
N ARG A 91 17.56 -39.48 -7.13
CA ARG A 91 17.31 -38.83 -5.84
C ARG A 91 17.21 -37.34 -6.04
N ILE A 92 16.08 -36.74 -5.66
CA ILE A 92 15.78 -35.34 -5.94
C ILE A 92 15.36 -34.60 -4.68
N MET A 93 15.84 -33.38 -4.54
CA MET A 93 15.49 -32.50 -3.42
C MET A 93 14.46 -31.46 -3.88
N THR A 94 13.64 -30.99 -2.95
CA THR A 94 12.63 -29.95 -3.18
C THR A 94 13.23 -28.74 -3.89
N GLY A 95 12.55 -28.26 -4.93
CA GLY A 95 13.00 -27.14 -5.75
C GLY A 95 14.04 -27.49 -6.83
N ALA A 96 14.56 -28.71 -6.85
CA ALA A 96 15.48 -29.16 -7.90
C ALA A 96 14.76 -29.35 -9.24
N VAL A 97 15.46 -29.09 -10.34
CA VAL A 97 14.96 -29.35 -11.70
C VAL A 97 14.65 -30.83 -11.87
N VAL A 98 13.45 -31.12 -12.37
CA VAL A 98 13.06 -32.50 -12.72
C VAL A 98 13.90 -32.95 -13.90
N PRO A 99 14.65 -34.08 -13.78
CA PRO A 99 15.49 -34.57 -14.86
C PRO A 99 14.69 -34.95 -16.10
N GLU A 100 15.31 -34.79 -17.27
CA GLU A 100 14.70 -35.16 -18.55
C GLU A 100 14.30 -36.64 -18.55
N GLY A 101 13.04 -36.91 -18.91
CA GLY A 101 12.47 -38.25 -18.92
C GLY A 101 11.76 -38.66 -17.66
N CYS A 102 11.92 -37.92 -16.55
CA CYS A 102 11.10 -38.10 -15.34
C CYS A 102 9.77 -37.36 -15.47
N ASP A 103 8.72 -37.98 -15.02
CA ASP A 103 7.38 -37.39 -15.00
C ASP A 103 6.65 -37.56 -13.65
N THR A 104 7.30 -38.20 -12.67
CA THR A 104 6.71 -38.52 -11.36
C THR A 104 7.79 -38.49 -10.28
N ILE A 105 7.43 -38.01 -9.09
CA ILE A 105 8.30 -38.03 -7.91
C ILE A 105 7.56 -38.72 -6.80
N VAL A 106 8.17 -39.79 -6.24
CA VAL A 106 7.73 -40.39 -4.99
C VAL A 106 8.49 -39.81 -3.82
N GLN A 107 7.79 -39.45 -2.73
CA GLN A 107 8.41 -38.94 -1.52
C GLN A 107 9.35 -39.95 -0.90
N GLN A 108 10.45 -39.51 -0.31
CA GLN A 108 11.43 -40.40 0.31
C GLN A 108 10.87 -41.24 1.47
N GLU A 109 9.84 -40.73 2.17
CA GLU A 109 9.13 -41.40 3.26
C GLU A 109 8.24 -42.53 2.76
N ASN A 110 7.91 -42.55 1.47
CA ASN A 110 7.00 -43.51 0.85
C ASN A 110 7.72 -44.58 0.03
N VAL A 111 9.02 -44.76 0.23
CA VAL A 111 9.82 -45.79 -0.43
C VAL A 111 10.51 -46.68 0.60
N GLU A 112 10.82 -47.90 0.21
CA GLU A 112 11.62 -48.86 0.98
C GLU A 112 13.00 -49.00 0.32
N MET A 113 14.07 -48.57 1.01
CA MET A 113 15.45 -48.77 0.53
C MET A 113 15.82 -50.24 0.70
N ILE A 114 16.17 -50.89 -0.38
CA ILE A 114 16.61 -52.31 -0.39
C ILE A 114 18.11 -52.40 -0.09
N ASP A 115 18.89 -51.52 -0.73
CA ASP A 115 20.30 -51.33 -0.50
C ASP A 115 20.69 -49.86 -0.81
N GLU A 116 21.98 -49.55 -0.88
CA GLU A 116 22.48 -48.18 -1.18
C GLU A 116 22.04 -47.65 -2.54
N MET A 117 21.74 -48.54 -3.49
CA MET A 117 21.47 -48.19 -4.90
C MET A 117 20.07 -48.57 -5.37
N HIS A 118 19.31 -49.34 -4.63
CA HIS A 118 18.00 -49.85 -5.05
C HIS A 118 16.93 -49.55 -4.02
N LEU A 119 15.77 -49.19 -4.52
CA LEU A 119 14.59 -48.95 -3.71
C LEU A 119 13.35 -49.63 -4.30
N SER A 120 12.37 -49.89 -3.45
CA SER A 120 11.04 -50.32 -3.83
C SER A 120 10.04 -49.20 -3.60
N VAL A 121 9.27 -48.84 -4.61
CA VAL A 121 8.08 -48.00 -4.48
C VAL A 121 6.90 -48.89 -4.19
N PRO A 122 6.27 -48.82 -3.00
CA PRO A 122 5.10 -49.64 -2.68
C PRO A 122 3.94 -49.41 -3.64
N ALA A 123 3.10 -50.41 -3.79
CA ALA A 123 1.91 -50.31 -4.62
C ALA A 123 1.05 -49.11 -4.24
N ARG A 124 0.67 -48.28 -5.20
CA ARG A 124 -0.17 -47.06 -5.04
C ARG A 124 0.40 -46.02 -4.10
N ALA A 125 1.70 -46.03 -3.81
CA ALA A 125 2.36 -44.99 -3.01
C ALA A 125 2.43 -43.63 -3.72
N VAL A 126 2.28 -43.59 -5.06
CA VAL A 126 2.33 -42.38 -5.88
C VAL A 126 1.50 -42.61 -7.16
N MET A 127 0.96 -41.55 -7.71
CA MET A 127 0.31 -41.53 -9.02
C MET A 127 1.22 -40.87 -10.05
N ALA A 128 1.00 -41.20 -11.33
CA ALA A 128 1.73 -40.56 -12.44
C ALA A 128 1.50 -39.04 -12.43
N GLY A 129 2.59 -38.28 -12.47
CA GLY A 129 2.57 -36.82 -12.44
C GLY A 129 2.65 -36.19 -11.04
N ASP A 130 2.63 -36.98 -9.98
CA ASP A 130 2.65 -36.48 -8.60
C ASP A 130 3.97 -35.75 -8.26
N ASN A 131 3.85 -34.78 -7.34
CA ASN A 131 4.93 -34.03 -6.68
C ASN A 131 5.85 -33.25 -7.62
N ILE A 132 5.36 -32.89 -8.81
CA ILE A 132 6.05 -32.00 -9.75
C ILE A 132 5.29 -30.68 -9.85
N ARG A 133 5.96 -29.59 -9.52
CA ARG A 133 5.47 -28.23 -9.82
C ARG A 133 5.80 -27.91 -11.26
N LYS A 134 4.78 -27.56 -12.03
CA LYS A 134 4.94 -27.27 -13.45
C LYS A 134 5.45 -25.85 -13.71
N THR A 135 6.22 -25.71 -14.76
CA THR A 135 6.62 -24.39 -15.30
C THR A 135 5.39 -23.50 -15.45
N GLY A 136 5.45 -22.29 -14.88
CA GLY A 136 4.36 -21.33 -14.96
C GLY A 136 3.16 -21.60 -14.06
N GLU A 137 3.22 -22.57 -13.16
CA GLU A 137 2.13 -22.92 -12.25
C GLU A 137 1.63 -21.71 -11.43
N ASN A 138 2.53 -20.83 -10.99
CA ASN A 138 2.18 -19.65 -10.23
C ASN A 138 1.99 -18.41 -11.11
N VAL A 139 2.88 -18.23 -12.11
CA VAL A 139 2.89 -17.09 -13.03
C VAL A 139 3.33 -17.58 -14.40
N CYS A 140 2.51 -17.37 -15.42
CA CYS A 140 2.90 -17.64 -16.81
C CYS A 140 3.60 -16.42 -17.41
N GLU A 141 4.66 -16.67 -18.17
CA GLU A 141 5.28 -15.66 -19.03
C GLU A 141 4.23 -14.97 -19.92
N GLY A 142 4.32 -13.64 -20.08
CA GLY A 142 3.37 -12.85 -20.85
C GLY A 142 2.08 -12.50 -20.12
N SER A 143 1.82 -13.04 -18.90
CA SER A 143 0.66 -12.64 -18.10
C SER A 143 0.90 -11.31 -17.38
N VAL A 144 -0.18 -10.55 -17.10
CA VAL A 144 -0.10 -9.36 -16.27
C VAL A 144 0.13 -9.78 -14.82
N LEU A 145 1.29 -9.44 -14.28
CA LEU A 145 1.71 -9.75 -12.92
C LEU A 145 1.11 -8.77 -11.91
N ILE A 146 1.19 -7.46 -12.19
CA ILE A 146 0.64 -6.39 -11.35
C ILE A 146 0.09 -5.31 -12.29
N VAL A 147 -1.12 -4.85 -12.01
CA VAL A 147 -1.77 -3.80 -12.81
C VAL A 147 -1.25 -2.41 -12.45
N GLY A 148 -1.19 -1.52 -13.43
CA GLY A 148 -0.88 -0.11 -13.24
C GLY A 148 -1.81 0.56 -12.24
N GLY A 149 -1.33 1.57 -11.53
CA GLY A 149 -2.06 2.21 -10.44
C GLY A 149 -1.99 1.46 -9.10
N THR A 150 -1.39 0.28 -9.05
CA THR A 150 -1.20 -0.46 -7.79
C THR A 150 -0.21 0.26 -6.88
N LEU A 151 -0.60 0.53 -5.64
CA LEU A 151 0.31 0.98 -4.58
C LEU A 151 1.18 -0.21 -4.14
N LEU A 152 2.48 -0.13 -4.41
CA LEU A 152 3.42 -1.23 -4.18
C LEU A 152 3.63 -1.49 -2.69
N ARG A 153 3.42 -2.74 -2.29
CA ARG A 153 3.59 -3.28 -0.93
C ARG A 153 4.71 -4.33 -0.94
N PRO A 154 5.22 -4.77 0.23
CA PRO A 154 6.30 -5.75 0.28
C PRO A 154 6.05 -7.03 -0.55
N ALA A 155 4.82 -7.57 -0.55
CA ALA A 155 4.48 -8.74 -1.36
C ALA A 155 4.65 -8.49 -2.87
N HIS A 156 4.30 -7.27 -3.35
CA HIS A 156 4.50 -6.90 -4.76
C HIS A 156 5.98 -6.84 -5.12
N LEU A 157 6.85 -6.36 -4.21
CA LEU A 157 8.30 -6.36 -4.44
C LEU A 157 8.84 -7.78 -4.57
N GLY A 158 8.34 -8.72 -3.73
CA GLY A 158 8.68 -10.13 -3.83
C GLY A 158 8.26 -10.74 -5.18
N MET A 159 7.04 -10.43 -5.66
CA MET A 159 6.56 -10.88 -6.96
C MET A 159 7.43 -10.33 -8.11
N LEU A 160 7.76 -9.05 -8.09
CA LEU A 160 8.63 -8.41 -9.11
C LEU A 160 10.03 -9.03 -9.12
N ALA A 161 10.59 -9.26 -7.93
CA ALA A 161 11.90 -9.90 -7.79
C ALA A 161 11.89 -11.35 -8.30
N SER A 162 10.81 -12.11 -8.07
CA SER A 162 10.69 -13.52 -8.51
C SER A 162 10.70 -13.69 -10.02
N VAL A 163 10.32 -12.65 -10.77
CA VAL A 163 10.40 -12.62 -12.23
C VAL A 163 11.63 -11.87 -12.76
N GLY A 164 12.61 -11.57 -11.88
CA GLY A 164 13.91 -10.99 -12.25
C GLY A 164 13.89 -9.48 -12.51
N MET A 165 12.87 -8.74 -12.13
CA MET A 165 12.82 -7.30 -12.33
C MET A 165 13.68 -6.57 -11.29
N ALA A 166 14.66 -5.80 -11.77
CA ALA A 166 15.53 -4.97 -10.92
C ALA A 166 14.98 -3.55 -10.71
N GLU A 167 14.16 -3.07 -11.64
CA GLU A 167 13.59 -1.72 -11.68
C GLU A 167 12.15 -1.77 -12.15
N VAL A 168 11.35 -0.77 -11.75
CA VAL A 168 9.97 -0.61 -12.18
C VAL A 168 9.65 0.84 -12.52
N ALA A 169 8.72 1.04 -13.48
CA ALA A 169 8.16 2.34 -13.78
C ALA A 169 7.08 2.69 -12.76
N VAL A 170 7.24 3.82 -12.07
CA VAL A 170 6.30 4.31 -11.07
C VAL A 170 5.86 5.73 -11.40
N ARG A 171 4.68 6.11 -10.93
CA ARG A 171 4.26 7.51 -10.97
C ARG A 171 5.21 8.34 -10.12
N ARG A 172 5.52 9.59 -10.56
CA ARG A 172 6.28 10.50 -9.70
C ARG A 172 5.50 10.80 -8.41
N LYS A 173 6.21 11.15 -7.38
CA LYS A 173 5.57 11.57 -6.12
C LYS A 173 4.75 12.84 -6.31
N VAL A 174 3.62 12.91 -5.61
CA VAL A 174 2.86 14.16 -5.47
C VAL A 174 3.62 15.07 -4.52
N ARG A 175 3.94 16.28 -4.95
CA ARG A 175 4.54 17.33 -4.12
C ARG A 175 3.42 18.07 -3.40
N VAL A 176 3.54 18.15 -2.07
CA VAL A 176 2.54 18.81 -1.23
C VAL A 176 3.21 19.90 -0.41
N ALA A 177 2.85 21.14 -0.65
CA ALA A 177 3.24 22.26 0.22
C ALA A 177 2.35 22.24 1.49
N LEU A 178 2.98 22.42 2.64
CA LEU A 178 2.31 22.41 3.94
C LEU A 178 2.73 23.66 4.74
N PHE A 179 1.76 24.39 5.26
CA PHE A 179 1.98 25.42 6.27
C PHE A 179 0.81 25.50 7.25
N SER A 180 1.08 26.04 8.43
CA SER A 180 0.05 26.38 9.42
C SER A 180 -0.16 27.91 9.47
N THR A 181 -1.39 28.34 9.79
CA THR A 181 -1.69 29.76 10.00
C THR A 181 -2.16 30.03 11.42
N GLY A 182 -1.69 31.11 12.02
CA GLY A 182 -2.09 31.56 13.35
C GLY A 182 -0.95 32.28 14.07
N ASP A 183 -1.21 33.48 14.56
CA ASP A 183 -0.23 34.28 15.30
C ASP A 183 0.13 33.66 16.66
N GLU A 184 -0.72 32.78 17.19
CA GLU A 184 -0.48 32.03 18.41
C GLU A 184 0.50 30.86 18.25
N LEU A 185 0.83 30.46 17.01
CA LEU A 185 1.61 29.26 16.75
C LEU A 185 3.11 29.49 16.93
N ARG A 186 3.79 28.54 17.53
CA ARG A 186 5.26 28.51 17.61
C ARG A 186 5.79 27.15 17.20
N PRO A 187 6.96 27.10 16.53
CA PRO A 187 7.63 25.85 16.24
C PRO A 187 7.99 25.09 17.52
N ALA A 188 7.97 23.76 17.46
CA ALA A 188 8.43 22.92 18.56
C ALA A 188 9.91 23.23 18.89
N GLY A 189 10.22 23.32 20.19
CA GLY A 189 11.57 23.64 20.70
C GLY A 189 11.82 25.12 20.97
N MET A 190 10.93 26.03 20.57
CA MET A 190 10.98 27.42 20.98
C MET A 190 10.32 27.64 22.35
N GLU A 191 10.73 28.65 23.08
CA GLU A 191 10.06 29.08 24.33
C GLU A 191 8.67 29.62 24.02
N LEU A 192 7.67 29.21 24.82
CA LEU A 192 6.30 29.69 24.65
C LEU A 192 6.08 31.00 25.40
N GLU A 193 5.69 32.00 24.68
CA GLU A 193 5.16 33.24 25.23
C GLU A 193 3.73 33.04 25.77
N ASN A 194 3.27 33.99 26.56
CA ASN A 194 1.91 33.93 27.10
C ASN A 194 0.87 34.03 25.99
N GLY A 195 0.01 33.03 25.87
CA GLY A 195 -1.00 32.91 24.82
C GLY A 195 -0.55 32.14 23.57
N ALA A 196 0.74 31.78 23.45
CA ALA A 196 1.25 30.97 22.36
C ALA A 196 1.06 29.46 22.61
N ILE A 197 0.97 28.68 21.54
CA ILE A 197 0.90 27.22 21.54
C ILE A 197 1.86 26.63 20.50
N TYR A 198 2.28 25.39 20.70
CA TYR A 198 3.09 24.69 19.68
C TYR A 198 2.25 24.23 18.49
N ASP A 199 2.80 24.36 17.28
CA ASP A 199 2.23 23.84 16.05
C ASP A 199 2.39 22.33 15.97
N SER A 200 1.43 21.59 16.54
CA SER A 200 1.38 20.13 16.47
C SER A 200 0.76 19.62 15.17
N ASN A 201 -0.07 20.42 14.50
CA ASN A 201 -0.79 20.01 13.29
C ASN A 201 0.17 19.78 12.13
N ARG A 202 1.14 20.64 11.94
CA ARG A 202 2.14 20.53 10.88
C ARG A 202 2.95 19.24 11.02
N ALA A 203 3.39 18.90 12.24
CA ALA A 203 4.11 17.65 12.49
C ALA A 203 3.25 16.40 12.18
N VAL A 204 1.96 16.41 12.57
CA VAL A 204 1.03 15.32 12.26
C VAL A 204 0.78 15.20 10.77
N LEU A 205 0.50 16.31 10.08
CA LEU A 205 0.23 16.32 8.63
C LEU A 205 1.46 15.88 7.83
N THR A 206 2.66 16.35 8.16
CA THR A 206 3.91 15.89 7.55
C THR A 206 4.03 14.38 7.64
N GLY A 207 3.93 13.80 8.85
CA GLY A 207 4.03 12.34 9.02
C GLY A 207 2.94 11.56 8.29
N LEU A 208 1.73 12.09 8.18
CA LEU A 208 0.63 11.45 7.44
C LEU A 208 0.88 11.46 5.93
N MET A 209 1.37 12.58 5.38
CA MET A 209 1.66 12.72 3.94
C MET A 209 2.91 11.95 3.52
N GLU A 210 3.98 11.98 4.31
CA GLU A 210 5.18 11.16 4.08
C GLU A 210 4.85 9.66 4.10
N ARG A 211 4.01 9.22 5.05
CA ARG A 211 3.54 7.83 5.11
C ARG A 211 2.72 7.41 3.90
N LEU A 212 2.04 8.35 3.24
CA LEU A 212 1.37 8.09 1.95
C LEU A 212 2.35 8.04 0.78
N GLY A 213 3.59 8.52 0.95
CA GLY A 213 4.59 8.59 -0.11
C GLY A 213 4.62 9.92 -0.86
N CYS A 214 4.02 10.99 -0.32
CA CYS A 214 4.16 12.35 -0.84
C CYS A 214 5.57 12.88 -0.63
N ASP A 215 5.93 13.86 -1.45
CA ASP A 215 7.07 14.75 -1.24
C ASP A 215 6.57 16.04 -0.58
N VAL A 216 6.94 16.26 0.69
CA VAL A 216 6.37 17.34 1.51
C VAL A 216 7.32 18.54 1.51
N LEU A 217 6.83 19.69 1.01
CA LEU A 217 7.48 20.99 1.12
C LEU A 217 6.93 21.68 2.38
N ASP A 218 7.68 21.64 3.47
CA ASP A 218 7.32 22.31 4.72
C ASP A 218 7.65 23.80 4.62
N MET A 219 6.62 24.66 4.60
CA MET A 219 6.73 26.10 4.49
C MET A 219 6.62 26.83 5.86
N GLY A 220 6.49 26.07 6.96
CA GLY A 220 6.48 26.63 8.30
C GLY A 220 5.13 27.21 8.75
N ILE A 221 5.18 28.31 9.50
CA ILE A 221 4.03 29.02 10.04
C ILE A 221 3.93 30.35 9.32
N VAL A 222 2.74 30.66 8.83
CA VAL A 222 2.38 31.94 8.17
C VAL A 222 1.54 32.76 9.14
N GLY A 223 1.83 34.02 9.30
CA GLY A 223 1.07 34.95 10.15
C GLY A 223 -0.37 35.17 9.66
N ASP A 224 -1.19 35.74 10.54
CA ASP A 224 -2.58 36.10 10.22
C ASP A 224 -2.67 37.43 9.40
N ASP A 225 -1.71 37.62 8.49
CA ASP A 225 -1.66 38.75 7.57
C ASP A 225 -2.11 38.34 6.14
N PRO A 226 -3.04 39.05 5.51
CA PRO A 226 -3.52 38.76 4.16
C PRO A 226 -2.45 38.70 3.09
N GLY A 227 -1.43 39.57 3.18
CA GLY A 227 -0.32 39.67 2.20
C GLY A 227 0.62 38.42 2.34
N GLU A 228 1.00 38.07 3.58
CA GLU A 228 1.82 36.91 3.85
C GLU A 228 1.10 35.61 3.41
N LEU A 229 -0.20 35.53 3.66
CA LEU A 229 -1.01 34.37 3.24
C LEU A 229 -1.09 34.28 1.70
N GLU A 230 -1.29 35.37 1.01
CA GLU A 230 -1.32 35.44 -0.47
C GLU A 230 0.03 34.99 -1.04
N GLU A 231 1.12 35.52 -0.53
CA GLU A 231 2.48 35.16 -0.98
C GLU A 231 2.81 33.72 -0.74
N ALA A 232 2.49 33.18 0.45
CA ALA A 232 2.69 31.77 0.79
C ALA A 232 1.89 30.85 -0.14
N LEU A 233 0.62 31.17 -0.42
CA LEU A 233 -0.23 30.39 -1.33
C LEU A 233 0.28 30.42 -2.79
N LEU A 234 0.75 31.57 -3.28
CA LEU A 234 1.34 31.69 -4.61
C LEU A 234 2.64 30.88 -4.72
N GLN A 235 3.53 31.03 -3.73
CA GLN A 235 4.78 30.27 -3.67
C GLN A 235 4.52 28.75 -3.58
N ALA A 236 3.53 28.34 -2.78
CA ALA A 236 3.12 26.93 -2.69
C ALA A 236 2.61 26.42 -4.04
N CYS A 237 1.81 27.21 -4.75
CA CYS A 237 1.25 26.87 -6.06
C CYS A 237 2.31 26.62 -7.14
N GLU A 238 3.39 27.40 -7.13
CA GLU A 238 4.50 27.30 -8.08
C GLU A 238 5.39 26.08 -7.84
N ASN A 239 5.41 25.55 -6.61
CA ASN A 239 6.34 24.50 -6.19
C ASN A 239 5.71 23.14 -5.89
N ALA A 240 4.37 23.08 -5.83
CA ALA A 240 3.67 21.86 -5.42
C ALA A 240 2.42 21.58 -6.27
N ASP A 241 1.99 20.31 -6.26
CA ASP A 241 0.77 19.86 -6.93
C ASP A 241 -0.48 20.05 -6.04
N ALA A 242 -0.26 20.06 -4.74
CA ALA A 242 -1.28 20.30 -3.73
C ALA A 242 -0.74 21.17 -2.61
N VAL A 243 -1.63 21.92 -1.99
CA VAL A 243 -1.35 22.75 -0.81
C VAL A 243 -2.27 22.31 0.31
N VAL A 244 -1.70 21.98 1.46
CA VAL A 244 -2.44 21.67 2.67
C VAL A 244 -2.16 22.73 3.71
N THR A 245 -3.20 23.38 4.21
CA THR A 245 -3.06 24.38 5.30
C THR A 245 -3.78 23.91 6.54
N SER A 246 -3.25 24.24 7.72
CA SER A 246 -3.91 24.05 9.00
C SER A 246 -4.18 25.40 9.65
N GLY A 247 -5.43 25.65 10.01
CA GLY A 247 -5.87 26.96 10.51
C GLY A 247 -6.47 27.86 9.42
N GLY A 248 -6.83 29.08 9.74
CA GLY A 248 -7.32 30.08 8.77
C GLY A 248 -8.70 29.85 8.15
N VAL A 249 -9.36 28.70 8.38
CA VAL A 249 -10.67 28.36 7.79
C VAL A 249 -11.86 28.51 8.76
N SER A 250 -11.64 29.08 9.95
CA SER A 250 -12.69 29.26 10.98
C SER A 250 -13.62 30.43 10.65
N VAL A 251 -14.84 30.38 11.19
CA VAL A 251 -15.97 31.27 10.84
C VAL A 251 -15.79 32.72 11.28
N GLY A 252 -14.79 33.08 12.10
CA GLY A 252 -14.61 34.42 12.70
C GLY A 252 -13.44 35.23 12.14
N VAL A 253 -12.32 34.59 11.77
CA VAL A 253 -11.12 35.21 11.19
C VAL A 253 -11.12 35.05 9.66
N ALA A 254 -12.09 34.36 9.11
CA ALA A 254 -12.13 33.81 7.75
C ALA A 254 -12.46 34.81 6.63
N ASP A 255 -12.77 36.09 6.92
CA ASP A 255 -13.19 36.99 5.82
C ASP A 255 -12.01 37.34 4.90
N TYR A 256 -10.83 37.66 5.43
CA TYR A 256 -9.65 37.94 4.61
C TYR A 256 -9.11 36.66 3.92
N THR A 257 -9.06 35.51 4.62
CA THR A 257 -8.64 34.24 4.03
C THR A 257 -9.51 33.87 2.83
N LYS A 258 -10.84 34.06 2.94
CA LYS A 258 -11.76 33.84 1.80
C LYS A 258 -11.48 34.81 0.65
N GLN A 259 -11.22 36.09 0.95
CA GLN A 259 -10.91 37.12 -0.07
C GLN A 259 -9.61 36.78 -0.80
N VAL A 260 -8.54 36.41 -0.07
CA VAL A 260 -7.26 35.98 -0.65
C VAL A 260 -7.44 34.77 -1.54
N MET A 261 -8.09 33.71 -1.02
CA MET A 261 -8.28 32.47 -1.78
C MET A 261 -9.19 32.68 -3.01
N ALA A 262 -10.21 33.53 -2.93
CA ALA A 262 -11.07 33.87 -4.07
C ALA A 262 -10.33 34.70 -5.15
N LYS A 263 -9.32 35.48 -4.75
CA LYS A 263 -8.48 36.27 -5.68
C LYS A 263 -7.56 35.36 -6.51
N ILE A 264 -6.98 34.33 -5.90
CA ILE A 264 -5.95 33.49 -6.52
C ILE A 264 -6.48 32.19 -7.14
N GLY A 265 -7.79 31.89 -6.96
CA GLY A 265 -8.34 30.66 -7.50
C GLY A 265 -9.83 30.46 -7.29
N ASP A 266 -10.28 29.26 -7.63
CA ASP A 266 -11.66 28.79 -7.43
C ASP A 266 -11.70 27.93 -6.18
N VAL A 267 -11.90 28.56 -5.02
CA VAL A 267 -11.89 27.92 -3.71
C VAL A 267 -13.25 28.05 -3.04
N ALA A 268 -13.82 26.89 -2.69
CA ALA A 268 -15.08 26.81 -1.97
C ALA A 268 -14.85 26.57 -0.47
N PHE A 269 -15.55 27.32 0.36
CA PHE A 269 -15.58 27.14 1.81
C PHE A 269 -16.80 26.34 2.23
N TRP A 270 -16.55 25.18 2.80
CA TRP A 270 -17.62 24.24 3.16
C TRP A 270 -17.87 24.18 4.66
N SER A 271 -19.15 24.03 4.98
CA SER A 271 -19.61 23.68 6.33
C SER A 271 -20.17 22.26 6.28
N ILE A 272 -19.30 21.29 6.55
CA ILE A 272 -19.64 19.87 6.46
C ILE A 272 -20.43 19.44 7.71
N ARG A 273 -21.46 18.60 7.58
CA ARG A 273 -22.25 18.11 8.72
C ARG A 273 -21.53 17.00 9.48
N MET A 274 -20.38 17.34 10.05
CA MET A 274 -19.53 16.43 10.85
C MET A 274 -19.04 17.10 12.13
N ARG A 275 -18.53 16.30 13.05
CA ARG A 275 -17.87 16.71 14.29
C ARG A 275 -16.79 15.68 14.65
N PRO A 276 -15.54 16.11 14.87
CA PRO A 276 -14.96 17.44 14.55
C PRO A 276 -14.78 17.62 13.03
N GLY A 277 -14.25 18.78 12.58
CA GLY A 277 -13.89 19.03 11.19
C GLY A 277 -15.00 19.68 10.34
N ARG A 278 -15.87 20.50 10.96
CA ARG A 278 -16.95 21.18 10.24
C ARG A 278 -16.50 22.14 9.15
N PRO A 279 -15.57 23.11 9.41
CA PRO A 279 -15.08 24.01 8.38
C PRO A 279 -13.98 23.34 7.56
N MET A 280 -14.00 23.54 6.24
CA MET A 280 -12.97 23.10 5.31
C MET A 280 -12.99 24.04 4.10
N ALA A 281 -11.81 24.45 3.61
CA ALA A 281 -11.66 25.08 2.31
C ALA A 281 -11.11 24.03 1.32
N PHE A 282 -11.64 24.04 0.10
CA PHE A 282 -11.18 23.16 -0.95
C PHE A 282 -11.36 23.83 -2.31
N GLY A 283 -10.38 23.68 -3.18
CA GLY A 283 -10.43 24.25 -4.51
C GLY A 283 -9.14 24.11 -5.29
N LYS A 284 -9.00 24.95 -6.28
CA LYS A 284 -7.83 25.04 -7.15
C LYS A 284 -7.31 26.47 -7.14
N ILE A 285 -6.06 26.66 -6.80
CA ILE A 285 -5.35 27.93 -6.85
C ILE A 285 -4.42 27.98 -8.07
N ARG A 286 -4.08 29.19 -8.49
CA ARG A 286 -3.28 29.43 -9.69
C ARG A 286 -2.25 30.53 -9.42
N SER A 287 -1.03 30.35 -9.99
CA SER A 287 0.01 31.35 -10.04
C SER A 287 0.69 31.28 -11.42
N GLY A 288 0.65 32.36 -12.18
CA GLY A 288 1.18 32.34 -13.55
C GLY A 288 0.52 31.27 -14.43
N GLY A 289 1.31 30.31 -14.90
CA GLY A 289 0.86 29.14 -15.67
C GLY A 289 0.61 27.89 -14.82
N ASP A 290 0.98 27.92 -13.54
CA ASP A 290 0.90 26.79 -12.62
C ASP A 290 -0.42 26.74 -11.86
N HIS A 291 -0.74 25.56 -11.33
CA HIS A 291 -1.90 25.38 -10.47
C HIS A 291 -1.67 24.29 -9.43
N ALA A 292 -2.29 24.42 -8.27
CA ALA A 292 -2.30 23.43 -7.22
C ALA A 292 -3.71 23.22 -6.63
N PHE A 293 -3.97 22.03 -6.12
CA PHE A 293 -5.19 21.76 -5.36
C PHE A 293 -5.01 22.21 -3.91
N LEU A 294 -5.93 23.01 -3.40
CA LEU A 294 -5.89 23.54 -2.04
C LEU A 294 -6.81 22.74 -1.11
N PHE A 295 -6.29 22.36 0.05
CA PHE A 295 -7.00 21.75 1.17
C PHE A 295 -6.76 22.57 2.43
N GLY A 296 -7.68 23.46 2.76
CA GLY A 296 -7.66 24.22 4.00
C GLY A 296 -8.35 23.45 5.11
N LEU A 297 -7.59 23.05 6.12
CA LEU A 297 -8.05 22.23 7.23
C LEU A 297 -8.30 23.07 8.49
N PRO A 298 -9.17 22.61 9.42
CA PRO A 298 -9.38 23.29 10.68
C PRO A 298 -8.10 23.40 11.53
N GLY A 299 -8.00 24.39 12.42
CA GLY A 299 -6.86 24.53 13.34
C GLY A 299 -6.82 23.51 14.47
N ASN A 300 -7.93 22.82 14.74
CA ASN A 300 -8.03 21.87 15.84
C ASN A 300 -7.39 20.51 15.48
N PRO A 301 -6.47 19.94 16.31
CA PRO A 301 -5.68 18.74 15.96
C PRO A 301 -6.54 17.53 15.63
N VAL A 302 -7.59 17.24 16.39
CA VAL A 302 -8.46 16.09 16.09
C VAL A 302 -9.25 16.31 14.79
N ALA A 303 -9.66 17.56 14.54
CA ALA A 303 -10.36 17.92 13.30
C ALA A 303 -9.44 17.78 12.08
N VAL A 304 -8.17 18.19 12.19
CA VAL A 304 -7.14 18.02 11.18
C VAL A 304 -7.01 16.55 10.78
N MET A 305 -6.79 15.66 11.75
CA MET A 305 -6.65 14.22 11.50
C MET A 305 -7.89 13.62 10.82
N VAL A 306 -9.07 13.94 11.34
CA VAL A 306 -10.34 13.43 10.76
C VAL A 306 -10.52 13.95 9.34
N SER A 307 -10.30 15.24 9.10
CA SER A 307 -10.42 15.83 7.75
C SER A 307 -9.38 15.24 6.78
N PHE A 308 -8.16 15.00 7.25
CA PHE A 308 -7.13 14.36 6.44
C PHE A 308 -7.57 12.95 6.00
N TYR A 309 -7.99 12.09 6.92
CA TYR A 309 -8.37 10.72 6.59
C TYR A 309 -9.61 10.62 5.68
N PHE A 310 -10.56 11.55 5.82
CA PHE A 310 -11.82 11.47 5.09
C PHE A 310 -11.83 12.24 3.76
N PHE A 311 -10.91 13.18 3.55
CA PHE A 311 -10.90 14.01 2.34
C PHE A 311 -9.53 14.07 1.67
N VAL A 312 -8.48 14.40 2.41
CA VAL A 312 -7.17 14.68 1.82
C VAL A 312 -6.48 13.39 1.37
N ARG A 313 -6.53 12.34 2.20
CA ARG A 313 -5.88 11.06 1.92
C ARG A 313 -6.31 10.46 0.57
N ASP A 314 -7.60 10.36 0.35
CA ASP A 314 -8.11 9.71 -0.87
C ASP A 314 -7.90 10.60 -2.10
N ALA A 315 -7.95 11.94 -1.93
CA ALA A 315 -7.58 12.89 -2.96
C ALA A 315 -6.11 12.76 -3.36
N LEU A 316 -5.18 12.69 -2.40
CA LEU A 316 -3.76 12.53 -2.67
C LEU A 316 -3.47 11.17 -3.33
N LEU A 317 -4.10 10.09 -2.89
CA LEU A 317 -3.97 8.78 -3.55
C LEU A 317 -4.47 8.83 -5.00
N HIS A 318 -5.59 9.53 -5.26
CA HIS A 318 -6.07 9.74 -6.62
C HIS A 318 -5.09 10.58 -7.45
N MET A 319 -4.52 11.65 -6.87
CA MET A 319 -3.49 12.45 -7.53
C MET A 319 -2.22 11.65 -7.84
N MET A 320 -1.86 10.66 -7.01
CA MET A 320 -0.78 9.70 -7.29
C MET A 320 -1.13 8.73 -8.43
N GLY A 321 -2.37 8.70 -8.91
CA GLY A 321 -2.86 7.72 -9.87
C GLY A 321 -3.04 6.33 -9.27
N ALA A 322 -3.21 6.24 -7.95
CA ALA A 322 -3.46 4.97 -7.27
C ALA A 322 -4.87 4.45 -7.53
N LEU A 323 -4.98 3.13 -7.66
CA LEU A 323 -6.28 2.45 -7.66
C LEU A 323 -7.01 2.73 -6.33
N PRO A 324 -8.36 2.86 -6.35
CA PRO A 324 -9.13 3.12 -5.15
C PRO A 324 -8.82 2.12 -4.03
N SER A 325 -8.42 2.62 -2.86
CA SER A 325 -8.11 1.82 -1.68
C SER A 325 -8.85 2.39 -0.45
N PRO A 326 -10.18 2.21 -0.39
CA PRO A 326 -10.98 2.76 0.70
C PRO A 326 -10.58 2.15 2.04
N LEU A 327 -10.71 2.95 3.11
CA LEU A 327 -10.54 2.44 4.47
C LEU A 327 -11.69 1.46 4.77
N LEU A 328 -11.34 0.25 5.17
CA LEU A 328 -12.32 -0.78 5.52
C LEU A 328 -12.88 -0.52 6.92
N PRO A 329 -14.19 -0.27 7.06
CA PRO A 329 -14.82 -0.16 8.37
C PRO A 329 -14.89 -1.56 9.01
N VAL A 330 -14.49 -1.64 10.27
CA VAL A 330 -14.68 -2.84 11.08
C VAL A 330 -15.81 -2.63 12.07
N ARG A 331 -16.63 -3.65 12.31
CA ARG A 331 -17.65 -3.64 13.35
C ARG A 331 -17.04 -4.06 14.68
N ALA A 332 -17.34 -3.32 15.73
CA ALA A 332 -16.93 -3.65 17.10
C ALA A 332 -18.08 -3.38 18.06
N GLN A 333 -18.15 -4.14 19.14
CA GLN A 333 -19.10 -3.92 20.21
C GLN A 333 -18.62 -2.74 21.06
N ALA A 334 -19.51 -1.79 21.36
CA ALA A 334 -19.18 -0.69 22.26
C ALA A 334 -19.05 -1.21 23.71
N ALA A 335 -17.87 -1.07 24.30
CA ALA A 335 -17.60 -1.42 25.70
C ALA A 335 -18.05 -0.31 26.69
N THR A 336 -18.35 0.88 26.18
CA THR A 336 -18.85 2.03 26.95
C THR A 336 -20.04 2.65 26.26
N SER A 337 -20.90 3.34 27.01
CA SER A 337 -21.99 4.11 26.41
C SER A 337 -21.46 5.23 25.52
N LEU A 338 -21.98 5.31 24.30
CA LEU A 338 -21.62 6.34 23.33
C LEU A 338 -22.76 7.38 23.27
N SER A 339 -22.44 8.62 23.66
CA SER A 339 -23.39 9.73 23.54
C SER A 339 -23.18 10.48 22.23
N LYS A 340 -24.25 10.76 21.51
CA LYS A 340 -24.22 11.46 20.23
C LYS A 340 -25.40 12.41 20.08
N ARG A 341 -25.14 13.63 19.60
CA ARG A 341 -26.20 14.57 19.20
C ARG A 341 -26.69 14.25 17.80
N VAL A 342 -28.00 14.34 17.57
CA VAL A 342 -28.61 14.18 16.24
C VAL A 342 -28.18 15.29 15.28
N GLY A 343 -28.22 15.01 13.96
CA GLY A 343 -28.05 15.99 12.88
C GLY A 343 -26.66 16.10 12.28
N ARG A 344 -25.60 15.49 12.89
CA ARG A 344 -24.24 15.47 12.34
C ARG A 344 -23.63 14.07 12.45
N MET A 345 -22.76 13.73 11.51
CA MET A 345 -21.88 12.58 11.67
C MET A 345 -20.82 12.92 12.73
N GLU A 346 -20.58 12.02 13.67
CA GLU A 346 -19.65 12.24 14.76
C GLU A 346 -18.55 11.18 14.72
N PHE A 347 -17.31 11.64 14.77
CA PHE A 347 -16.11 10.82 14.80
C PHE A 347 -15.52 10.88 16.20
N GLN A 348 -15.69 9.78 16.92
CA GLN A 348 -15.19 9.63 18.30
C GLN A 348 -13.91 8.81 18.29
N ARG A 349 -12.94 9.21 19.11
CA ARG A 349 -11.70 8.46 19.29
C ARG A 349 -11.97 7.25 20.18
N GLY A 350 -11.49 6.09 19.74
CA GLY A 350 -11.65 4.84 20.46
C GLY A 350 -10.39 3.99 20.45
N VAL A 351 -10.27 3.13 21.44
CA VAL A 351 -9.28 2.06 21.50
C VAL A 351 -9.98 0.76 21.18
N LEU A 352 -9.55 0.13 20.10
CA LEU A 352 -10.02 -1.20 19.69
C LEU A 352 -9.26 -2.26 20.48
N SER A 353 -9.97 -3.26 20.97
CA SER A 353 -9.42 -4.41 21.68
C SER A 353 -10.22 -5.66 21.36
N GLN A 354 -9.71 -6.80 21.77
CA GLN A 354 -10.39 -8.08 21.67
C GLN A 354 -10.78 -8.54 23.08
N ASN A 355 -12.01 -8.99 23.27
CA ASN A 355 -12.45 -9.58 24.55
C ASN A 355 -12.01 -11.03 24.67
N ALA A 356 -12.29 -11.67 25.81
CA ALA A 356 -11.93 -13.07 26.07
C ALA A 356 -12.53 -14.08 25.09
N ASP A 357 -13.67 -13.75 24.47
CA ASP A 357 -14.34 -14.57 23.45
C ASP A 357 -13.82 -14.33 22.05
N GLY A 358 -12.80 -13.46 21.86
CA GLY A 358 -12.24 -13.11 20.57
C GLY A 358 -13.01 -12.05 19.78
N ASN A 359 -14.08 -11.46 20.33
CA ASN A 359 -14.85 -10.42 19.67
C ASN A 359 -14.18 -9.04 19.78
N LEU A 360 -14.25 -8.26 18.69
CA LEU A 360 -13.76 -6.89 18.71
C LEU A 360 -14.65 -6.01 19.58
N THR A 361 -14.02 -5.28 20.48
CA THR A 361 -14.66 -4.28 21.34
C THR A 361 -14.00 -2.92 21.16
N VAL A 362 -14.74 -1.84 21.35
CA VAL A 362 -14.22 -0.48 21.29
C VAL A 362 -14.66 0.29 22.54
N ARG A 363 -13.70 0.94 23.21
CA ARG A 363 -13.96 1.90 24.29
C ARG A 363 -13.48 3.29 23.85
N THR A 364 -14.14 4.33 24.31
CA THR A 364 -13.68 5.70 24.05
C THR A 364 -12.35 5.97 24.77
N THR A 365 -11.55 6.89 24.22
CA THR A 365 -10.27 7.31 24.84
C THR A 365 -10.45 8.25 26.04
N GLY A 366 -11.67 8.42 26.55
CA GLY A 366 -12.03 9.40 27.56
C GLY A 366 -12.81 10.58 26.96
N GLU A 367 -12.52 11.80 27.39
CA GLU A 367 -13.17 12.99 26.84
C GLU A 367 -12.95 13.13 25.34
N GLN A 368 -14.03 13.39 24.63
CA GLN A 368 -14.03 13.55 23.18
C GLN A 368 -13.87 15.04 22.80
N GLY A 369 -13.03 15.73 23.52
CA GLY A 369 -12.63 17.09 23.20
C GLY A 369 -11.96 17.22 21.85
N SER A 370 -11.78 18.41 21.41
CA SER A 370 -11.28 18.71 20.07
C SER A 370 -9.77 18.98 20.02
N GLY A 371 -9.09 18.97 21.18
CA GLY A 371 -7.63 19.10 21.34
C GLY A 371 -6.98 17.82 21.84
#